data_f8ba3233f0d2e69bbd1ca3673a351d65
#
_entry.id   f8ba3233f0d2e69bbd1ca3673a351d65
#
_cell.length_a   1.000
_cell.length_b   1.000
_cell.length_c   1.000
_cell.angle_alpha   90.00
_cell.angle_beta   90.00
_cell.angle_gamma   90.00
#
_symmetry.space_group_name_H-M   'P 1'
#
loop_
_entity.id
_entity.type
_entity.pdbx_description
1 polymer ?
#
loop_
_entity_poly.entity_id
_entity_poly.type
_entity_poly.pdbx_seq_one_letter_code
_entity_poly.pdbx_strand_id
1 'polypeptide(L)'
;MGELLKRADAYTLSRTRKLPDELFTFMAENGFFGMQIAKEYGGNPMSTQAKSCIMAKVSSHSGLLSAMVVIPNSLGAAELLGHYGTDEQKQYYLPKLASGEFIPGFGLTEPTAGSDAASIKAEGEVFKDSDGEIKFKLNFRKRYITLAPVSNLISLAVRLHDPENLLGKGEDAGITEVLLEKGLDGLHIGDHHQPIGEHFPNGPIVGRDVIVPASNVLGGEEYTGMGWKMLMEALAGGRMVSLPATGICGIRHGAMIAGAYSMVRQQFGIPVGRMEGVEHKIGKAAGMTYAFDAARVFGCSAVDKGIQPPVTSAIMKAYSTEMGRDT
;
A
#
# COMPACT_ATOMS: atom_id res chain seq x y z
N MET A 1 -15.12 7.60 -11.28
CA MET A 1 -14.46 8.56 -10.36
C MET A 1 -15.41 9.63 -9.84
N GLY A 2 -16.01 10.47 -10.69
CA GLY A 2 -16.90 11.54 -10.22
C GLY A 2 -18.07 11.04 -9.37
N GLU A 3 -18.66 9.91 -9.75
CA GLU A 3 -19.76 9.29 -9.00
C GLU A 3 -19.31 8.72 -7.65
N LEU A 4 -18.11 8.12 -7.59
CA LEU A 4 -17.52 7.66 -6.33
C LEU A 4 -17.39 8.79 -5.31
N LEU A 5 -16.87 9.95 -5.74
CA LEU A 5 -16.65 11.09 -4.84
C LEU A 5 -17.96 11.75 -4.37
N LYS A 6 -19.02 11.70 -5.17
CA LYS A 6 -20.35 12.18 -4.75
C LYS A 6 -20.98 11.30 -3.67
N ARG A 7 -20.72 9.99 -3.72
CA ARG A 7 -21.23 9.02 -2.73
C ARG A 7 -20.40 9.00 -1.44
N ALA A 8 -19.14 9.43 -1.50
CA ALA A 8 -18.21 9.40 -0.40
C ALA A 8 -18.24 10.70 0.40
N ASP A 9 -19.03 10.76 1.47
CA ASP A 9 -18.97 11.88 2.42
C ASP A 9 -17.68 11.82 3.24
N ALA A 10 -16.70 12.67 2.87
CA ALA A 10 -15.38 12.71 3.47
C ALA A 10 -15.42 12.98 4.99
N TYR A 11 -16.36 13.77 5.46
CA TYR A 11 -16.53 14.07 6.89
C TYR A 11 -16.95 12.81 7.66
N THR A 12 -17.99 12.13 7.19
CA THR A 12 -18.47 10.88 7.81
C THR A 12 -17.40 9.79 7.75
N LEU A 13 -16.71 9.63 6.61
CA LEU A 13 -15.61 8.65 6.48
C LEU A 13 -14.48 8.90 7.47
N SER A 14 -14.09 10.15 7.68
CA SER A 14 -13.03 10.50 8.63
C SER A 14 -13.41 10.23 10.08
N ARG A 15 -14.67 10.41 10.43
CA ARG A 15 -15.17 10.20 11.79
C ARG A 15 -15.43 8.75 12.14
N THR A 16 -16.04 8.01 11.21
CA THR A 16 -16.40 6.61 11.42
C THR A 16 -15.25 5.66 11.19
N ARG A 17 -14.29 6.04 10.32
CA ARG A 17 -13.18 5.19 9.84
C ARG A 17 -13.66 3.89 9.21
N LYS A 18 -14.89 3.89 8.75
CA LYS A 18 -15.54 2.73 8.09
C LYS A 18 -15.98 3.13 6.72
N LEU A 19 -15.71 2.26 5.76
CA LEU A 19 -16.27 2.38 4.41
C LEU A 19 -17.71 1.83 4.47
N PRO A 20 -18.73 2.61 4.08
CA PRO A 20 -20.10 2.08 3.99
C PRO A 20 -20.19 0.94 2.98
N ASP A 21 -21.02 -0.07 3.26
CA ASP A 21 -21.17 -1.26 2.40
C ASP A 21 -21.58 -0.90 0.97
N GLU A 22 -22.48 0.07 0.79
CA GLU A 22 -22.90 0.57 -0.52
C GLU A 22 -21.73 1.17 -1.31
N LEU A 23 -20.83 1.89 -0.62
CA LEU A 23 -19.66 2.49 -1.24
C LEU A 23 -18.63 1.42 -1.60
N PHE A 24 -18.45 0.43 -0.73
CA PHE A 24 -17.60 -0.72 -0.99
C PHE A 24 -18.08 -1.49 -2.22
N THR A 25 -19.37 -1.84 -2.27
CA THR A 25 -19.99 -2.52 -3.40
C THR A 25 -19.80 -1.73 -4.70
N PHE A 26 -20.06 -0.42 -4.67
CA PHE A 26 -19.82 0.44 -5.82
C PHE A 26 -18.35 0.39 -6.30
N MET A 27 -17.40 0.41 -5.37
CA MET A 27 -15.97 0.32 -5.70
C MET A 27 -15.62 -1.03 -6.33
N ALA A 28 -16.13 -2.12 -5.78
CA ALA A 28 -15.94 -3.48 -6.28
C ALA A 28 -16.47 -3.62 -7.71
N GLU A 29 -17.72 -3.26 -7.93
CA GLU A 29 -18.41 -3.33 -9.25
C GLU A 29 -17.73 -2.47 -10.33
N ASN A 30 -17.07 -1.38 -9.92
CA ASN A 30 -16.37 -0.47 -10.84
C ASN A 30 -14.86 -0.72 -10.93
N GLY A 31 -14.35 -1.85 -10.41
CA GLY A 31 -12.97 -2.34 -10.57
C GLY A 31 -11.91 -1.51 -9.85
N PHE A 32 -12.26 -0.81 -8.77
CA PHE A 32 -11.30 -0.01 -8.01
C PHE A 32 -10.26 -0.84 -7.25
N PHE A 33 -10.52 -2.11 -7.00
CA PHE A 33 -9.57 -3.01 -6.31
C PHE A 33 -8.62 -3.72 -7.27
N GLY A 34 -8.98 -3.85 -8.55
CA GLY A 34 -8.27 -4.64 -9.56
C GLY A 34 -7.53 -3.85 -10.64
N MET A 35 -7.13 -2.58 -10.41
CA MET A 35 -6.51 -1.72 -11.43
C MET A 35 -5.11 -2.16 -11.88
N GLN A 36 -4.50 -3.12 -11.22
CA GLN A 36 -3.21 -3.72 -11.63
C GLN A 36 -3.32 -5.20 -11.96
N ILE A 37 -4.47 -5.82 -11.76
CA ILE A 37 -4.72 -7.23 -12.00
C ILE A 37 -5.13 -7.42 -13.46
N ALA A 38 -4.59 -8.46 -14.11
CA ALA A 38 -4.89 -8.77 -15.50
C ALA A 38 -6.38 -9.13 -15.70
N LYS A 39 -6.88 -8.89 -16.91
CA LYS A 39 -8.30 -9.13 -17.24
C LYS A 39 -8.71 -10.59 -17.11
N GLU A 40 -7.80 -11.51 -17.36
CA GLU A 40 -8.03 -12.96 -17.24
C GLU A 40 -8.38 -13.38 -15.81
N TYR A 41 -7.95 -12.59 -14.82
CA TYR A 41 -8.28 -12.76 -13.40
C TYR A 41 -9.38 -11.80 -12.93
N GLY A 42 -10.17 -11.24 -13.83
CA GLY A 42 -11.27 -10.32 -13.49
C GLY A 42 -10.85 -8.91 -13.13
N GLY A 43 -9.58 -8.56 -13.33
CA GLY A 43 -9.07 -7.22 -13.08
C GLY A 43 -9.43 -6.21 -14.17
N ASN A 44 -9.11 -4.95 -13.91
CA ASN A 44 -9.27 -3.83 -14.82
C ASN A 44 -7.94 -3.09 -14.99
N PRO A 45 -6.93 -3.71 -15.64
CA PRO A 45 -5.58 -3.17 -15.72
C PRO A 45 -5.57 -1.81 -16.40
N MET A 46 -4.98 -0.84 -15.72
CA MET A 46 -4.84 0.53 -16.18
C MET A 46 -3.36 0.89 -16.35
N SER A 47 -3.08 1.85 -17.23
CA SER A 47 -1.74 2.42 -17.32
C SER A 47 -1.33 3.02 -15.97
N THR A 48 -0.03 3.04 -15.71
CA THR A 48 0.53 3.64 -14.49
C THR A 48 0.12 5.10 -14.35
N GLN A 49 0.07 5.84 -15.46
CA GLN A 49 -0.41 7.21 -15.51
C GLN A 49 -1.87 7.31 -15.06
N ALA A 50 -2.75 6.44 -15.54
CA ALA A 50 -4.16 6.44 -15.15
C ALA A 50 -4.34 6.09 -13.66
N LYS A 51 -3.65 5.03 -13.18
CA LYS A 51 -3.64 4.67 -11.75
C LYS A 51 -3.20 5.84 -10.87
N SER A 52 -2.09 6.50 -11.21
CA SER A 52 -1.57 7.63 -10.47
C SER A 52 -2.57 8.81 -10.42
N CYS A 53 -3.27 9.10 -11.51
CA CYS A 53 -4.32 10.13 -11.53
C CYS A 53 -5.51 9.77 -10.64
N ILE A 54 -5.96 8.52 -10.65
CA ILE A 54 -7.04 8.03 -9.81
C ILE A 54 -6.63 8.14 -8.33
N MET A 55 -5.43 7.65 -7.98
CA MET A 55 -4.90 7.71 -6.62
C MET A 55 -4.78 9.14 -6.10
N ALA A 56 -4.25 10.07 -6.89
CA ALA A 56 -4.20 11.48 -6.54
C ALA A 56 -5.61 12.05 -6.30
N LYS A 57 -6.59 11.67 -7.11
CA LYS A 57 -7.96 12.18 -7.00
C LYS A 57 -8.69 11.65 -5.77
N VAL A 58 -8.58 10.35 -5.45
CA VAL A 58 -9.21 9.79 -4.23
C VAL A 58 -8.53 10.34 -2.97
N SER A 59 -7.20 10.51 -2.99
CA SER A 59 -6.44 11.08 -1.88
C SER A 59 -6.82 12.52 -1.59
N SER A 60 -7.24 13.27 -2.62
CA SER A 60 -7.74 14.64 -2.45
C SER A 60 -9.08 14.73 -1.73
N HIS A 61 -9.76 13.63 -1.51
CA HIS A 61 -11.10 13.60 -0.97
C HIS A 61 -11.15 13.00 0.44
N SER A 62 -10.48 11.84 0.66
CA SER A 62 -10.51 11.13 1.94
C SER A 62 -9.30 10.21 2.08
N GLY A 63 -8.62 10.27 3.24
CA GLY A 63 -7.52 9.36 3.60
C GLY A 63 -7.98 7.89 3.65
N LEU A 64 -9.19 7.63 4.17
CA LEU A 64 -9.77 6.29 4.18
C LEU A 64 -9.99 5.76 2.76
N LEU A 65 -10.63 6.55 1.91
CA LEU A 65 -10.88 6.17 0.51
C LEU A 65 -9.56 5.97 -0.24
N SER A 66 -8.58 6.84 0.03
CA SER A 66 -7.22 6.70 -0.49
C SER A 66 -6.61 5.36 -0.13
N ALA A 67 -6.60 4.98 1.15
CA ALA A 67 -6.03 3.72 1.60
C ALA A 67 -6.72 2.51 0.94
N MET A 68 -8.05 2.53 0.85
CA MET A 68 -8.85 1.46 0.23
C MET A 68 -8.59 1.29 -1.27
N VAL A 69 -8.17 2.34 -1.98
CA VAL A 69 -7.84 2.26 -3.42
C VAL A 69 -6.34 2.04 -3.64
N VAL A 70 -5.49 2.75 -2.89
CA VAL A 70 -4.04 2.76 -3.12
C VAL A 70 -3.40 1.44 -2.72
N ILE A 71 -3.76 0.88 -1.55
CA ILE A 71 -3.09 -0.33 -1.05
C ILE A 71 -3.33 -1.55 -1.94
N PRO A 72 -4.56 -1.89 -2.34
CA PRO A 72 -4.79 -3.02 -3.25
C PRO A 72 -4.09 -2.86 -4.62
N ASN A 73 -3.86 -1.63 -5.05
CA ASN A 73 -3.30 -1.31 -6.38
C ASN A 73 -1.86 -0.78 -6.34
N SER A 74 -1.12 -1.06 -5.27
CA SER A 74 0.29 -0.70 -5.15
C SER A 74 1.09 -1.84 -4.52
N LEU A 75 1.76 -1.61 -3.39
CA LEU A 75 2.46 -2.65 -2.67
C LEU A 75 1.47 -3.56 -1.94
N GLY A 76 1.29 -4.77 -2.41
CA GLY A 76 0.41 -5.74 -1.78
C GLY A 76 0.46 -7.10 -2.47
N ALA A 77 -0.35 -8.03 -1.96
CA ALA A 77 -0.39 -9.40 -2.47
C ALA A 77 -0.63 -9.47 -3.98
N ALA A 78 -1.46 -8.58 -4.55
CA ALA A 78 -1.78 -8.61 -5.98
C ALA A 78 -0.56 -8.38 -6.89
N GLU A 79 0.32 -7.43 -6.54
CA GLU A 79 1.53 -7.16 -7.33
C GLU A 79 2.52 -8.33 -7.23
N LEU A 80 2.76 -8.81 -6.02
CA LEU A 80 3.68 -9.93 -5.79
C LEU A 80 3.17 -11.22 -6.42
N LEU A 81 1.88 -11.53 -6.30
CA LEU A 81 1.27 -12.69 -6.96
C LEU A 81 1.34 -12.58 -8.48
N GLY A 82 1.09 -11.40 -9.04
CA GLY A 82 1.20 -11.17 -10.48
C GLY A 82 2.57 -11.50 -11.05
N HIS A 83 3.64 -11.16 -10.31
CA HIS A 83 5.02 -11.38 -10.73
C HIS A 83 5.55 -12.77 -10.37
N TYR A 84 5.25 -13.27 -9.18
CA TYR A 84 5.93 -14.45 -8.61
C TYR A 84 4.99 -15.60 -8.29
N GLY A 85 3.67 -15.36 -8.16
CA GLY A 85 2.70 -16.39 -7.79
C GLY A 85 2.73 -17.59 -8.72
N THR A 86 2.50 -18.80 -8.19
CA THR A 86 2.25 -19.98 -9.03
C THR A 86 0.93 -19.80 -9.78
N ASP A 87 0.69 -20.60 -10.80
CA ASP A 87 -0.56 -20.52 -11.57
C ASP A 87 -1.78 -20.79 -10.68
N GLU A 88 -1.67 -21.74 -9.74
CA GLU A 88 -2.70 -22.04 -8.76
C GLU A 88 -2.96 -20.86 -7.83
N GLN A 89 -1.89 -20.23 -7.32
CA GLN A 89 -2.02 -19.04 -6.46
C GLN A 89 -2.66 -17.87 -7.23
N LYS A 90 -2.25 -17.64 -8.47
CA LYS A 90 -2.84 -16.58 -9.31
C LYS A 90 -4.32 -16.83 -9.56
N GLN A 91 -4.69 -18.06 -9.93
CA GLN A 91 -6.09 -18.43 -10.19
C GLN A 91 -6.97 -18.34 -8.94
N TYR A 92 -6.42 -18.61 -7.77
CA TYR A 92 -7.18 -18.57 -6.52
C TYR A 92 -7.29 -17.15 -5.94
N TYR A 93 -6.17 -16.42 -5.85
CA TYR A 93 -6.12 -15.14 -5.13
C TYR A 93 -6.47 -13.92 -5.99
N LEU A 94 -6.00 -13.87 -7.25
CA LEU A 94 -6.15 -12.64 -8.05
C LEU A 94 -7.61 -12.28 -8.36
N PRO A 95 -8.53 -13.23 -8.68
CA PRO A 95 -9.95 -12.89 -8.86
C PRO A 95 -10.59 -12.33 -7.60
N LYS A 96 -10.26 -12.87 -6.43
CA LYS A 96 -10.79 -12.42 -5.14
C LYS A 96 -10.26 -11.04 -4.74
N LEU A 97 -9.00 -10.75 -5.07
CA LEU A 97 -8.41 -9.42 -4.89
C LEU A 97 -9.02 -8.41 -5.86
N ALA A 98 -9.27 -8.80 -7.12
CA ALA A 98 -9.86 -7.93 -8.13
C ALA A 98 -11.30 -7.54 -7.79
N SER A 99 -12.08 -8.47 -7.27
CA SER A 99 -13.48 -8.25 -6.85
C SER A 99 -13.61 -7.51 -5.52
N GLY A 100 -12.53 -7.45 -4.72
CA GLY A 100 -12.57 -6.95 -3.34
C GLY A 100 -13.08 -7.97 -2.32
N GLU A 101 -13.33 -9.23 -2.70
CA GLU A 101 -13.60 -10.33 -1.76
C GLU A 101 -12.42 -10.47 -0.78
N PHE A 102 -11.19 -10.35 -1.30
CA PHE A 102 -9.99 -10.23 -0.47
C PHE A 102 -9.48 -8.79 -0.45
N ILE A 103 -9.35 -8.24 0.75
CA ILE A 103 -8.67 -6.97 1.02
C ILE A 103 -7.28 -7.30 1.57
N PRO A 104 -6.20 -6.89 0.87
CA PRO A 104 -4.86 -7.25 1.28
C PRO A 104 -4.35 -6.38 2.42
N GLY A 105 -3.56 -6.99 3.32
CA GLY A 105 -2.67 -6.32 4.26
C GLY A 105 -1.23 -6.76 4.02
N PHE A 106 -0.26 -5.89 4.31
CA PHE A 106 1.15 -6.19 4.13
C PHE A 106 1.92 -6.17 5.46
N GLY A 107 2.21 -7.36 5.99
CA GLY A 107 2.79 -7.58 7.30
C GLY A 107 4.32 -7.50 7.31
N LEU A 108 4.91 -6.30 7.17
CA LEU A 108 6.37 -6.09 7.20
C LEU A 108 6.81 -5.44 8.52
N THR A 109 6.33 -4.24 8.80
CA THR A 109 6.81 -3.38 9.90
C THR A 109 6.56 -3.99 11.28
N GLU A 110 7.56 -3.87 12.16
CA GLU A 110 7.52 -4.34 13.55
C GLU A 110 7.82 -3.23 14.54
N PRO A 111 7.58 -3.42 15.85
CA PRO A 111 7.95 -2.43 16.85
C PRO A 111 9.41 -2.02 16.84
N THR A 112 10.31 -2.92 16.44
CA THR A 112 11.77 -2.73 16.42
C THR A 112 12.37 -2.67 15.01
N ALA A 113 11.58 -2.90 13.95
CA ALA A 113 12.04 -2.95 12.57
C ALA A 113 11.12 -2.11 11.69
N GLY A 114 11.46 -0.82 11.52
CA GLY A 114 10.78 0.12 10.63
C GLY A 114 11.65 0.43 9.40
N SER A 115 12.53 1.42 9.51
CA SER A 115 13.46 1.78 8.42
C SER A 115 14.45 0.66 8.10
N ASP A 116 14.92 -0.06 9.13
CA ASP A 116 15.71 -1.27 8.98
C ASP A 116 14.78 -2.49 8.88
N ALA A 117 14.09 -2.58 7.75
CA ALA A 117 13.10 -3.63 7.53
C ALA A 117 13.69 -5.03 7.36
N ALA A 118 14.99 -5.15 7.11
CA ALA A 118 15.69 -6.44 7.05
C ALA A 118 15.93 -7.07 8.43
N SER A 119 15.84 -6.26 9.51
CA SER A 119 16.07 -6.70 10.90
C SER A 119 14.78 -7.19 11.61
N ILE A 120 13.78 -7.66 10.86
CA ILE A 120 12.55 -8.22 11.42
C ILE A 120 12.84 -9.36 12.40
N LYS A 121 12.02 -9.44 13.44
CA LYS A 121 12.05 -10.48 14.47
C LYS A 121 10.95 -11.54 14.29
N ALA A 122 10.04 -11.32 13.34
CA ALA A 122 9.09 -12.34 12.92
C ALA A 122 9.85 -13.56 12.45
N GLU A 123 9.54 -14.70 13.03
CA GLU A 123 10.22 -15.97 12.79
C GLU A 123 9.24 -17.10 12.53
N GLY A 124 9.67 -18.09 11.78
CA GLY A 124 8.96 -19.31 11.55
C GLY A 124 9.90 -20.50 11.56
N GLU A 125 9.47 -21.60 12.15
CA GLU A 125 10.18 -22.87 12.17
C GLU A 125 9.60 -23.79 11.11
N VAL A 126 10.45 -24.36 10.29
CA VAL A 126 10.10 -25.37 9.29
C VAL A 126 10.07 -26.73 9.96
N PHE A 127 9.01 -27.49 9.77
CA PHE A 127 8.88 -28.83 10.33
C PHE A 127 8.06 -29.73 9.40
N LYS A 128 8.16 -31.05 9.61
CA LYS A 128 7.25 -32.03 9.01
C LYS A 128 6.15 -32.39 9.99
N ASP A 129 4.91 -32.38 9.50
CA ASP A 129 3.80 -32.87 10.30
C ASP A 129 3.70 -34.42 10.29
N SER A 130 2.63 -34.96 10.94
CA SER A 130 2.38 -36.39 11.02
C SER A 130 2.19 -37.06 9.65
N ASP A 131 1.76 -36.31 8.65
CA ASP A 131 1.47 -36.82 7.31
C ASP A 131 2.67 -36.67 6.37
N GLY A 132 3.78 -36.11 6.90
CA GLY A 132 5.03 -35.89 6.17
C GLY A 132 5.04 -34.62 5.34
N GLU A 133 4.03 -33.76 5.45
CA GLU A 133 3.98 -32.46 4.77
C GLU A 133 4.88 -31.43 5.45
N ILE A 134 5.54 -30.59 4.66
CA ILE A 134 6.33 -29.47 5.17
C ILE A 134 5.38 -28.33 5.53
N LYS A 135 5.47 -27.91 6.80
CA LYS A 135 4.70 -26.81 7.36
C LYS A 135 5.59 -25.81 8.08
N PHE A 136 5.06 -24.62 8.30
CA PHE A 136 5.71 -23.56 9.05
C PHE A 136 4.91 -23.24 10.30
N LYS A 137 5.58 -23.12 11.43
CA LYS A 137 5.03 -22.62 12.69
C LYS A 137 5.52 -21.19 12.89
N LEU A 138 4.63 -20.21 12.70
CA LEU A 138 4.96 -18.80 12.61
C LEU A 138 4.67 -18.07 13.92
N ASN A 139 5.64 -17.27 14.37
CA ASN A 139 5.52 -16.38 15.53
C ASN A 139 5.94 -14.95 15.12
N PHE A 140 5.03 -13.97 15.27
CA PHE A 140 5.29 -12.63 14.84
C PHE A 140 4.44 -11.58 15.53
N ARG A 141 4.93 -10.33 15.52
CA ARG A 141 4.19 -9.16 15.99
C ARG A 141 4.42 -7.99 15.04
N LYS A 142 3.48 -7.77 14.15
CA LYS A 142 3.50 -6.66 13.20
C LYS A 142 2.77 -5.44 13.74
N ARG A 143 3.20 -4.24 13.33
CA ARG A 143 2.67 -2.96 13.82
C ARG A 143 2.44 -2.00 12.66
N TYR A 144 1.43 -1.14 12.80
CA TYR A 144 1.07 -0.12 11.81
C TYR A 144 0.75 -0.69 10.42
N ILE A 145 0.09 -1.83 10.38
CA ILE A 145 -0.25 -2.47 9.11
C ILE A 145 -1.51 -1.80 8.55
N THR A 146 -1.31 -1.13 7.42
CA THR A 146 -2.40 -0.45 6.71
C THR A 146 -3.41 -1.48 6.20
N LEU A 147 -4.70 -1.17 6.39
CA LEU A 147 -5.86 -2.02 6.14
C LEU A 147 -5.97 -3.26 7.04
N ALA A 148 -5.03 -3.58 7.94
CA ALA A 148 -5.11 -4.78 8.78
C ALA A 148 -6.50 -5.00 9.42
N PRO A 149 -7.17 -4.01 10.05
CA PRO A 149 -8.48 -4.23 10.66
C PRO A 149 -9.59 -4.70 9.71
N VAL A 150 -9.44 -4.44 8.41
CA VAL A 150 -10.41 -4.84 7.37
C VAL A 150 -9.86 -5.90 6.42
N SER A 151 -8.57 -6.27 6.57
CA SER A 151 -7.92 -7.26 5.72
C SER A 151 -8.39 -8.67 6.07
N ASN A 152 -8.47 -9.50 5.04
CA ASN A 152 -8.72 -10.93 5.14
C ASN A 152 -7.68 -11.77 4.40
N LEU A 153 -6.69 -11.12 3.78
CA LEU A 153 -5.49 -11.74 3.23
C LEU A 153 -4.26 -10.91 3.66
N ILE A 154 -3.31 -11.53 4.32
CA ILE A 154 -2.06 -10.90 4.77
C ILE A 154 -0.89 -11.51 4.00
N SER A 155 -0.10 -10.68 3.31
CA SER A 155 1.24 -11.05 2.86
C SER A 155 2.22 -10.75 4.01
N LEU A 156 2.80 -11.79 4.60
CA LEU A 156 3.63 -11.70 5.79
C LEU A 156 5.10 -11.91 5.44
N ALA A 157 5.93 -10.92 5.72
CA ALA A 157 7.38 -11.08 5.73
C ALA A 157 7.84 -11.72 7.05
N VAL A 158 8.49 -12.88 6.97
CA VAL A 158 8.95 -13.65 8.12
C VAL A 158 10.30 -14.31 7.81
N ARG A 159 11.21 -14.42 8.79
CA ARG A 159 12.44 -15.20 8.65
C ARG A 159 12.16 -16.64 9.00
N LEU A 160 12.47 -17.57 8.09
CA LEU A 160 12.29 -19.00 8.30
C LEU A 160 13.59 -19.65 8.76
N HIS A 161 13.48 -20.48 9.80
CA HIS A 161 14.52 -21.35 10.31
C HIS A 161 14.18 -22.81 9.98
N ASP A 162 15.12 -23.51 9.37
CA ASP A 162 14.98 -24.90 8.92
C ASP A 162 16.07 -25.77 9.56
N PRO A 163 15.94 -26.10 10.86
CA PRO A 163 16.98 -26.81 11.61
C PRO A 163 17.28 -28.21 11.08
N GLU A 164 16.32 -28.85 10.42
CA GLU A 164 16.44 -30.15 9.81
C GLU A 164 16.82 -30.11 8.32
N ASN A 165 16.98 -28.88 7.77
CA ASN A 165 17.26 -28.63 6.34
C ASN A 165 16.27 -29.34 5.39
N LEU A 166 14.99 -29.33 5.75
CA LEU A 166 13.91 -29.97 4.99
C LEU A 166 13.71 -29.34 3.61
N LEU A 167 13.97 -28.03 3.51
CA LEU A 167 13.88 -27.26 2.27
C LEU A 167 15.19 -27.28 1.44
N GLY A 168 16.26 -27.84 1.98
CA GLY A 168 17.57 -27.89 1.31
C GLY A 168 18.28 -26.55 1.17
N LYS A 169 17.90 -25.52 1.98
CA LYS A 169 18.43 -24.14 1.91
C LYS A 169 19.31 -23.74 3.10
N GLY A 170 19.62 -24.71 3.98
CA GLY A 170 20.37 -24.49 5.21
C GLY A 170 19.47 -24.06 6.38
N GLU A 171 20.05 -23.95 7.57
CA GLU A 171 19.33 -23.66 8.81
C GLU A 171 18.62 -22.30 8.79
N ASP A 172 19.23 -21.26 8.21
CA ASP A 172 18.57 -19.96 7.97
C ASP A 172 18.07 -19.90 6.51
N ALA A 173 16.81 -20.25 6.31
CA ALA A 173 16.19 -20.19 4.99
C ALA A 173 15.89 -18.75 4.51
N GLY A 174 16.07 -17.74 5.38
CA GLY A 174 15.97 -16.34 5.03
C GLY A 174 14.56 -15.73 5.12
N ILE A 175 14.45 -14.44 4.77
CA ILE A 175 13.17 -13.73 4.76
C ILE A 175 12.31 -14.27 3.62
N THR A 176 11.09 -14.68 3.98
CA THR A 176 10.11 -15.32 3.10
C THR A 176 8.79 -14.57 3.17
N GLU A 177 8.10 -14.44 2.04
CA GLU A 177 6.74 -13.93 1.97
C GLU A 177 5.74 -15.09 2.06
N VAL A 178 4.86 -15.06 3.06
CA VAL A 178 3.87 -16.09 3.32
C VAL A 178 2.47 -15.49 3.26
N LEU A 179 1.55 -16.12 2.55
CA LEU A 179 0.17 -15.71 2.43
C LEU A 179 -0.67 -16.30 3.57
N LEU A 180 -1.28 -15.44 4.37
CA LEU A 180 -2.14 -15.82 5.50
C LEU A 180 -3.56 -15.32 5.26
N GLU A 181 -4.51 -16.23 5.22
CA GLU A 181 -5.94 -15.89 5.21
C GLU A 181 -6.44 -15.64 6.63
N LYS A 182 -7.43 -14.77 6.77
CA LYS A 182 -8.08 -14.51 8.05
C LYS A 182 -8.79 -15.76 8.56
N GLY A 183 -8.67 -16.00 9.85
CA GLY A 183 -9.33 -17.13 10.52
C GLY A 183 -8.40 -18.30 10.82
N LEU A 184 -7.12 -18.20 10.51
CA LEU A 184 -6.13 -19.18 10.95
C LEU A 184 -5.99 -19.17 12.48
N ASP A 185 -5.87 -20.35 13.08
CA ASP A 185 -5.62 -20.49 14.52
C ASP A 185 -4.33 -19.78 14.90
N GLY A 186 -4.36 -19.05 16.02
CA GLY A 186 -3.24 -18.25 16.49
C GLY A 186 -3.03 -16.90 15.78
N LEU A 187 -3.75 -16.61 14.70
CA LEU A 187 -3.68 -15.33 13.99
C LEU A 187 -4.68 -14.33 14.59
N HIS A 188 -4.17 -13.22 15.12
CA HIS A 188 -4.97 -12.13 15.69
C HIS A 188 -4.72 -10.82 14.96
N ILE A 189 -5.78 -10.25 14.38
CA ILE A 189 -5.78 -8.91 13.82
C ILE A 189 -6.38 -7.98 14.87
N GLY A 190 -5.61 -6.99 15.31
CA GLY A 190 -6.03 -6.08 16.37
C GLY A 190 -6.81 -4.88 15.86
N ASP A 191 -7.23 -4.05 16.81
CA ASP A 191 -7.99 -2.82 16.57
C ASP A 191 -7.18 -1.74 15.87
N HIS A 192 -7.88 -0.67 15.47
CA HIS A 192 -7.27 0.47 14.80
C HIS A 192 -6.26 1.20 15.68
N HIS A 193 -5.06 1.44 15.16
CA HIS A 193 -4.21 2.53 15.62
C HIS A 193 -4.86 3.87 15.26
N GLN A 194 -4.43 4.93 15.96
CA GLN A 194 -4.83 6.31 15.66
C GLN A 194 -3.61 7.14 15.23
N PRO A 195 -3.14 7.00 13.98
CA PRO A 195 -2.07 7.84 13.48
C PRO A 195 -2.49 9.31 13.47
N ILE A 196 -1.56 10.22 13.74
CA ILE A 196 -1.84 11.66 13.76
C ILE A 196 -2.35 12.11 12.37
N GLY A 197 -3.54 12.73 12.37
CA GLY A 197 -4.14 13.29 11.15
C GLY A 197 -4.66 12.29 10.13
N GLU A 198 -4.53 10.98 10.38
CA GLU A 198 -4.95 9.95 9.44
C GLU A 198 -6.14 9.13 9.97
N HIS A 199 -7.11 8.90 9.10
CA HIS A 199 -8.38 8.27 9.46
C HIS A 199 -8.66 6.98 8.69
N PHE A 200 -7.63 6.29 8.21
CA PHE A 200 -7.78 5.01 7.52
C PHE A 200 -7.58 3.81 8.47
N PRO A 201 -8.10 2.62 8.14
CA PRO A 201 -7.84 1.41 8.89
C PRO A 201 -6.34 1.11 8.94
N ASN A 202 -5.80 0.98 10.14
CA ASN A 202 -4.40 0.66 10.40
C ASN A 202 -4.31 -0.03 11.75
N GLY A 203 -3.64 -1.17 11.85
CA GLY A 203 -3.64 -1.94 13.08
C GLY A 203 -2.47 -2.91 13.22
N PRO A 204 -2.34 -3.56 14.38
CA PRO A 204 -1.35 -4.61 14.60
C PRO A 204 -1.86 -5.95 14.07
N ILE A 205 -0.92 -6.85 13.77
CA ILE A 205 -1.19 -8.26 13.48
C ILE A 205 -0.25 -9.08 14.33
N VAL A 206 -0.77 -10.06 15.06
CA VAL A 206 -0.01 -10.94 15.93
C VAL A 206 -0.28 -12.39 15.56
N GLY A 207 0.77 -13.16 15.35
CA GLY A 207 0.71 -14.61 15.20
C GLY A 207 1.39 -15.31 16.38
N ARG A 208 0.74 -16.33 16.90
CA ARG A 208 1.27 -17.22 17.93
C ARG A 208 1.05 -18.65 17.50
N ASP A 209 2.15 -19.33 17.20
CA ASP A 209 2.14 -20.72 16.71
C ASP A 209 1.16 -20.92 15.53
N VAL A 210 1.12 -19.94 14.60
CA VAL A 210 0.28 -20.04 13.40
C VAL A 210 0.89 -21.09 12.48
N ILE A 211 0.14 -22.16 12.21
CA ILE A 211 0.61 -23.27 11.36
C ILE A 211 0.03 -23.10 9.96
N VAL A 212 0.93 -23.12 8.96
CA VAL A 212 0.56 -23.06 7.55
C VAL A 212 1.39 -24.02 6.72
N PRO A 213 0.87 -24.57 5.62
CA PRO A 213 1.65 -25.40 4.71
C PRO A 213 2.67 -24.58 3.93
N ALA A 214 3.74 -25.22 3.46
CA ALA A 214 4.76 -24.59 2.64
C ALA A 214 4.21 -24.00 1.32
N SER A 215 3.10 -24.52 0.83
CA SER A 215 2.38 -23.97 -0.34
C SER A 215 1.85 -22.54 -0.15
N ASN A 216 1.80 -22.04 1.10
CA ASN A 216 1.46 -20.64 1.40
C ASN A 216 2.63 -19.68 1.13
N VAL A 217 3.85 -20.17 0.83
CA VAL A 217 4.92 -19.30 0.33
C VAL A 217 4.47 -18.67 -0.98
N LEU A 218 4.57 -17.37 -1.04
CA LEU A 218 4.26 -16.64 -2.27
C LEU A 218 5.25 -17.05 -3.38
N GLY A 219 4.74 -17.60 -4.46
CA GLY A 219 5.55 -18.19 -5.53
C GLY A 219 5.86 -19.68 -5.36
N GLY A 220 5.40 -20.28 -4.24
CA GLY A 220 5.66 -21.68 -3.93
C GLY A 220 6.93 -21.88 -3.11
N GLU A 221 7.17 -23.12 -2.68
CA GLU A 221 8.26 -23.50 -1.79
C GLU A 221 9.65 -23.09 -2.29
N GLU A 222 9.85 -23.11 -3.61
CA GLU A 222 11.12 -22.73 -4.25
C GLU A 222 11.52 -21.27 -3.97
N TYR A 223 10.53 -20.40 -3.73
CA TYR A 223 10.73 -19.00 -3.39
C TYR A 223 10.98 -18.72 -1.90
N THR A 224 11.08 -19.77 -1.07
CA THR A 224 11.50 -19.61 0.33
C THR A 224 12.86 -18.92 0.40
N GLY A 225 12.99 -17.89 1.25
CA GLY A 225 14.20 -17.07 1.37
C GLY A 225 14.32 -15.94 0.36
N MET A 226 13.43 -15.87 -0.63
CA MET A 226 13.47 -14.85 -1.69
C MET A 226 12.64 -13.60 -1.35
N GLY A 227 11.98 -13.57 -0.19
CA GLY A 227 11.06 -12.49 0.18
C GLY A 227 11.69 -11.11 0.18
N TRP A 228 12.93 -10.97 0.66
CA TRP A 228 13.62 -9.67 0.63
C TRP A 228 13.88 -9.17 -0.80
N LYS A 229 14.26 -10.04 -1.72
CA LYS A 229 14.43 -9.69 -3.13
C LYS A 229 13.12 -9.26 -3.75
N MET A 230 12.05 -10.03 -3.56
CA MET A 230 10.71 -9.71 -4.05
C MET A 230 10.25 -8.32 -3.56
N LEU A 231 10.47 -8.03 -2.28
CA LEU A 231 10.14 -6.74 -1.68
C LEU A 231 10.88 -5.58 -2.33
N MET A 232 12.18 -5.73 -2.54
CA MET A 232 12.99 -4.66 -3.13
C MET A 232 12.57 -4.37 -4.58
N GLU A 233 12.25 -5.39 -5.35
CA GLU A 233 11.79 -5.28 -6.74
C GLU A 233 10.39 -4.63 -6.81
N ALA A 234 9.43 -5.09 -6.02
CA ALA A 234 8.06 -4.56 -5.98
C ALA A 234 8.01 -3.12 -5.43
N LEU A 235 8.78 -2.82 -4.37
CA LEU A 235 8.83 -1.47 -3.78
C LEU A 235 9.32 -0.41 -4.76
N ALA A 236 10.15 -0.76 -5.74
CA ALA A 236 10.66 0.19 -6.71
C ALA A 236 9.54 0.76 -7.59
N GLY A 237 8.59 -0.06 -8.03
CA GLY A 237 7.42 0.36 -8.81
C GLY A 237 6.47 1.25 -8.01
N GLY A 238 6.04 0.81 -6.83
CA GLY A 238 5.08 1.53 -5.99
C GLY A 238 5.56 2.91 -5.53
N ARG A 239 6.87 3.07 -5.30
CA ARG A 239 7.47 4.37 -4.93
C ARG A 239 7.32 5.44 -6.01
N MET A 240 7.20 5.07 -7.28
CA MET A 240 7.03 6.06 -8.36
C MET A 240 5.56 6.45 -8.55
N VAL A 241 4.63 5.56 -8.24
CA VAL A 241 3.21 5.70 -8.63
C VAL A 241 2.36 6.22 -7.48
N SER A 242 2.25 5.44 -6.41
CA SER A 242 1.26 5.67 -5.36
C SER A 242 1.66 6.79 -4.39
N LEU A 243 2.88 6.76 -3.86
CA LEU A 243 3.34 7.78 -2.90
C LEU A 243 3.46 9.18 -3.52
N PRO A 244 4.04 9.36 -4.72
CA PRO A 244 4.01 10.66 -5.37
C PRO A 244 2.60 11.15 -5.68
N ALA A 245 1.67 10.27 -6.06
CA ALA A 245 0.29 10.66 -6.31
C ALA A 245 -0.39 11.22 -5.05
N THR A 246 -0.22 10.58 -3.90
CA THR A 246 -0.77 11.05 -2.63
C THR A 246 -0.07 12.33 -2.13
N GLY A 247 1.26 12.40 -2.23
CA GLY A 247 2.03 13.58 -1.81
C GLY A 247 1.68 14.84 -2.62
N ILE A 248 1.61 14.72 -3.95
CA ILE A 248 1.24 15.83 -4.84
C ILE A 248 -0.19 16.32 -4.59
N CYS A 249 -1.08 15.44 -4.18
CA CYS A 249 -2.41 15.83 -3.77
C CYS A 249 -2.38 16.88 -2.64
N GLY A 250 -1.57 16.64 -1.60
CA GLY A 250 -1.37 17.58 -0.50
C GLY A 250 -0.84 18.92 -0.96
N ILE A 251 0.21 18.92 -1.80
CA ILE A 251 0.81 20.14 -2.37
C ILE A 251 -0.22 20.94 -3.19
N ARG A 252 -0.99 20.27 -4.04
CA ARG A 252 -2.07 20.92 -4.85
C ARG A 252 -3.14 21.56 -3.97
N HIS A 253 -3.58 20.84 -2.92
CA HIS A 253 -4.59 21.36 -1.99
C HIS A 253 -4.05 22.56 -1.22
N GLY A 254 -2.82 22.49 -0.72
CA GLY A 254 -2.18 23.61 -0.04
C GLY A 254 -2.13 24.85 -0.93
N ALA A 255 -1.63 24.71 -2.15
CA ALA A 255 -1.54 25.82 -3.11
C ALA A 255 -2.93 26.40 -3.47
N MET A 256 -3.91 25.53 -3.73
CA MET A 256 -5.26 25.95 -4.11
C MET A 256 -5.99 26.68 -2.96
N ILE A 257 -5.96 26.09 -1.76
CA ILE A 257 -6.66 26.66 -0.59
C ILE A 257 -5.99 27.94 -0.14
N ALA A 258 -4.66 27.96 -0.04
CA ALA A 258 -3.91 29.16 0.34
C ALA A 258 -4.12 30.29 -0.68
N GLY A 259 -4.08 29.97 -1.98
CA GLY A 259 -4.38 30.92 -3.05
C GLY A 259 -5.78 31.50 -2.97
N ALA A 260 -6.80 30.66 -2.87
CA ALA A 260 -8.19 31.09 -2.76
C ALA A 260 -8.44 31.92 -1.48
N TYR A 261 -7.98 31.44 -0.33
CA TYR A 261 -8.15 32.14 0.94
C TYR A 261 -7.46 33.50 0.94
N SER A 262 -6.26 33.61 0.41
CA SER A 262 -5.50 34.85 0.36
C SER A 262 -6.16 35.96 -0.51
N MET A 263 -7.01 35.56 -1.43
CA MET A 263 -7.80 36.52 -2.26
C MET A 263 -9.03 37.06 -1.55
N VAL A 264 -9.62 36.28 -0.63
CA VAL A 264 -10.84 36.71 0.07
C VAL A 264 -10.54 37.30 1.45
N ARG A 265 -9.47 36.86 2.13
CA ARG A 265 -9.04 37.43 3.41
C ARG A 265 -8.45 38.82 3.20
N GLN A 266 -8.99 39.81 3.90
CA GLN A 266 -8.52 41.19 3.84
C GLN A 266 -7.84 41.59 5.17
N GLN A 267 -6.72 42.32 5.07
CA GLN A 267 -6.10 43.06 6.15
C GLN A 267 -5.50 44.35 5.56
N PHE A 268 -5.48 45.39 6.37
CA PHE A 268 -5.01 46.74 5.94
C PHE A 268 -5.72 47.25 4.67
N GLY A 269 -7.02 46.89 4.48
CA GLY A 269 -7.83 47.29 3.34
C GLY A 269 -7.53 46.60 2.01
N ILE A 270 -6.68 45.59 1.99
CA ILE A 270 -6.36 44.81 0.78
C ILE A 270 -6.43 43.29 1.04
N PRO A 271 -6.67 42.47 0.00
CA PRO A 271 -6.49 41.03 0.09
C PRO A 271 -5.07 40.68 0.54
N VAL A 272 -4.94 39.73 1.51
CA VAL A 272 -3.62 39.39 2.04
C VAL A 272 -2.71 38.78 0.97
N GLY A 273 -3.24 38.18 -0.09
CA GLY A 273 -2.48 37.64 -1.22
C GLY A 273 -1.73 38.71 -2.04
N ARG A 274 -2.01 39.98 -1.82
CA ARG A 274 -1.28 41.12 -2.43
C ARG A 274 -0.10 41.58 -1.56
N MET A 275 0.10 40.97 -0.40
CA MET A 275 1.23 41.25 0.45
C MET A 275 2.42 40.42 -0.05
N GLU A 276 3.56 41.04 -0.30
CA GLU A 276 4.77 40.43 -0.90
C GLU A 276 5.20 39.13 -0.20
N GLY A 277 5.20 39.12 1.15
CA GLY A 277 5.55 37.92 1.92
C GLY A 277 4.57 36.75 1.74
N VAL A 278 3.29 37.03 1.52
CA VAL A 278 2.26 36.01 1.25
C VAL A 278 2.34 35.54 -0.20
N GLU A 279 2.50 36.47 -1.14
CA GLU A 279 2.66 36.19 -2.57
C GLU A 279 3.85 35.27 -2.82
N HIS A 280 4.99 35.52 -2.15
CA HIS A 280 6.17 34.66 -2.24
C HIS A 280 5.90 33.21 -1.81
N LYS A 281 5.15 33.01 -0.71
CA LYS A 281 4.78 31.66 -0.24
C LYS A 281 3.85 30.94 -1.21
N ILE A 282 2.85 31.64 -1.73
CA ILE A 282 1.91 31.08 -2.70
C ILE A 282 2.63 30.75 -4.02
N GLY A 283 3.52 31.63 -4.47
CA GLY A 283 4.35 31.40 -5.67
C GLY A 283 5.22 30.17 -5.54
N LYS A 284 5.85 29.96 -4.36
CA LYS A 284 6.63 28.76 -4.06
C LYS A 284 5.74 27.51 -4.14
N ALA A 285 4.57 27.51 -3.48
CA ALA A 285 3.65 26.39 -3.48
C ALA A 285 3.14 26.05 -4.89
N ALA A 286 2.82 27.05 -5.70
CA ALA A 286 2.41 26.87 -7.09
C ALA A 286 3.54 26.28 -7.96
N GLY A 287 4.76 26.77 -7.82
CA GLY A 287 5.95 26.25 -8.52
C GLY A 287 6.24 24.81 -8.16
N MET A 288 6.14 24.44 -6.88
CA MET A 288 6.29 23.06 -6.40
C MET A 288 5.20 22.15 -6.96
N THR A 289 3.95 22.60 -6.96
CA THR A 289 2.82 21.86 -7.55
C THR A 289 3.12 21.50 -9.01
N TYR A 290 3.55 22.47 -9.81
CA TYR A 290 3.89 22.25 -11.21
C TYR A 290 5.06 21.27 -11.38
N ALA A 291 6.16 21.49 -10.67
CA ALA A 291 7.37 20.69 -10.80
C ALA A 291 7.15 19.22 -10.43
N PHE A 292 6.48 18.96 -9.30
CA PHE A 292 6.23 17.60 -8.85
C PHE A 292 5.17 16.86 -9.68
N ASP A 293 4.16 17.58 -10.18
CA ASP A 293 3.18 16.95 -11.08
C ASP A 293 3.82 16.57 -12.42
N ALA A 294 4.64 17.44 -12.97
CA ALA A 294 5.40 17.14 -14.19
C ALA A 294 6.35 15.92 -13.98
N ALA A 295 7.06 15.88 -12.86
CA ALA A 295 7.93 14.76 -12.51
C ALA A 295 7.14 13.43 -12.31
N ARG A 296 5.94 13.49 -11.70
CA ARG A 296 5.04 12.34 -11.57
C ARG A 296 4.62 11.83 -12.94
N VAL A 297 4.16 12.70 -13.82
CA VAL A 297 3.76 12.33 -15.19
C VAL A 297 4.92 11.71 -15.94
N PHE A 298 6.12 12.31 -15.87
CA PHE A 298 7.33 11.77 -16.50
C PHE A 298 7.66 10.37 -15.99
N GLY A 299 7.69 10.18 -14.67
CA GLY A 299 8.03 8.90 -14.05
C GLY A 299 6.99 7.80 -14.36
N CYS A 300 5.70 8.12 -14.27
CA CYS A 300 4.64 7.17 -14.64
C CYS A 300 4.73 6.78 -16.13
N SER A 301 5.02 7.73 -17.01
CA SER A 301 5.20 7.46 -18.44
C SER A 301 6.42 6.57 -18.73
N ALA A 302 7.50 6.70 -17.93
CA ALA A 302 8.65 5.82 -18.04
C ALA A 302 8.28 4.37 -17.65
N VAL A 303 7.54 4.20 -16.55
CA VAL A 303 7.06 2.88 -16.11
C VAL A 303 6.12 2.25 -17.16
N ASP A 304 5.20 3.03 -17.75
CA ASP A 304 4.31 2.55 -18.81
C ASP A 304 5.06 2.09 -20.08
N LYS A 305 6.31 2.54 -20.26
CA LYS A 305 7.23 2.09 -21.32
C LYS A 305 8.15 0.93 -20.90
N GLY A 306 7.91 0.32 -19.73
CA GLY A 306 8.71 -0.78 -19.21
C GLY A 306 10.04 -0.35 -18.57
N ILE A 307 10.27 0.94 -18.37
CA ILE A 307 11.48 1.45 -17.71
C ILE A 307 11.25 1.46 -16.20
N GLN A 308 12.14 0.81 -15.46
CA GLN A 308 12.14 0.88 -13.99
C GLN A 308 13.13 1.95 -13.53
N PRO A 309 12.68 3.16 -13.11
CA PRO A 309 13.55 4.26 -12.72
C PRO A 309 13.81 4.27 -11.19
N PRO A 310 14.74 3.48 -10.61
CA PRO A 310 14.90 3.35 -9.16
C PRO A 310 15.34 4.67 -8.51
N VAL A 311 16.22 5.42 -9.15
CA VAL A 311 16.71 6.71 -8.63
C VAL A 311 15.60 7.75 -8.66
N THR A 312 14.92 7.92 -9.81
CA THR A 312 13.79 8.85 -9.93
C THR A 312 12.67 8.52 -8.97
N SER A 313 12.38 7.23 -8.79
CA SER A 313 11.40 6.71 -7.84
C SER A 313 11.74 7.10 -6.39
N ALA A 314 13.00 6.95 -5.97
CA ALA A 314 13.45 7.34 -4.64
C ALA A 314 13.36 8.86 -4.43
N ILE A 315 13.79 9.65 -5.43
CA ILE A 315 13.69 11.12 -5.42
C ILE A 315 12.22 11.54 -5.29
N MET A 316 11.35 10.99 -6.13
CA MET A 316 9.93 11.34 -6.12
C MET A 316 9.25 10.99 -4.80
N LYS A 317 9.54 9.82 -4.23
CA LYS A 317 9.00 9.43 -2.92
C LYS A 317 9.45 10.41 -1.83
N ALA A 318 10.73 10.73 -1.75
CA ALA A 318 11.28 11.61 -0.71
C ALA A 318 10.74 13.03 -0.85
N TYR A 319 10.90 13.63 -2.01
CA TYR A 319 10.57 15.05 -2.20
C TYR A 319 9.07 15.32 -2.26
N SER A 320 8.24 14.44 -2.86
CA SER A 320 6.79 14.67 -2.89
C SER A 320 6.16 14.62 -1.50
N THR A 321 6.73 13.87 -0.56
CA THR A 321 6.24 13.80 0.82
C THR A 321 6.79 14.92 1.69
N GLU A 322 8.10 15.23 1.63
CA GLU A 322 8.71 16.28 2.46
C GLU A 322 8.28 17.68 2.02
N MET A 323 8.27 17.95 0.71
CA MET A 323 7.87 19.27 0.20
C MET A 323 6.39 19.58 0.41
N GLY A 324 5.54 18.56 0.54
CA GLY A 324 4.14 18.73 0.93
C GLY A 324 3.96 19.33 2.33
N ARG A 325 4.97 19.19 3.18
CA ARG A 325 4.96 19.79 4.53
C ARG A 325 5.37 21.28 4.51
N ASP A 326 6.03 21.73 3.45
CA ASP A 326 6.48 23.11 3.28
C ASP A 326 5.46 24.01 2.59
N THR A 327 4.34 23.41 2.09
CA THR A 327 3.22 24.12 1.46
C THR A 327 2.03 24.25 2.39
#